data_4eef1dcaf1397eec40b4106d6d83a219
#
_entry.id   4eef1dcaf1397eec40b4106d6d83a219
#
_cell.length_a   1.000
_cell.length_b   1.000
_cell.length_c   1.000
_cell.angle_alpha   90.00
_cell.angle_beta   90.00
_cell.angle_gamma   90.00
#
_symmetry.space_group_name_H-M   'P 1'
#
loop_
_entity.id
_entity.type
_entity.pdbx_description
1 polymer ?
#
loop_
_entity_poly.entity_id
_entity_poly.type
_entity_poly.pdbx_seq_one_letter_code
_entity_poly.pdbx_strand_id
1 'polypeptide(L)'
;MSVCFDECLILKQINAEKLLFKNKFNFIKCIFHEKIDFSYSFFSTTCIEENVSFKECTFKFNVFFNETRFETHVNFEESTFEKQVIFNNAFF
;
A
#
# COMPACT_ATOMS: atom_id res chain seq x y z
N MET A 1 -15.49 2.43 -6.64
CA MET A 1 -15.57 1.63 -5.41
C MET A 1 -14.37 1.91 -4.54
N SER A 2 -14.58 2.16 -3.27
CA SER A 2 -13.51 2.36 -2.29
C SER A 2 -13.33 1.12 -1.43
N VAL A 3 -12.10 0.84 -1.05
CA VAL A 3 -11.77 -0.28 -0.17
C VAL A 3 -11.18 0.29 1.11
N CYS A 4 -11.70 -0.14 2.26
CA CYS A 4 -11.21 0.31 3.56
C CYS A 4 -11.14 -0.85 4.55
N PHE A 5 -9.96 -1.04 5.15
CA PHE A 5 -9.74 -2.03 6.21
C PHE A 5 -9.26 -1.27 7.44
N ASP A 6 -9.95 -1.42 8.56
CA ASP A 6 -9.64 -0.74 9.80
C ASP A 6 -9.37 -1.75 10.91
N GLU A 7 -8.23 -1.59 11.59
CA GLU A 7 -7.80 -2.43 12.72
C GLU A 7 -7.75 -3.93 12.39
N CYS A 8 -7.34 -4.27 11.17
CA CYS A 8 -7.24 -5.66 10.74
C CYS A 8 -5.86 -6.25 11.01
N LEU A 9 -5.85 -7.54 11.30
CA LEU A 9 -4.62 -8.32 11.36
C LEU A 9 -4.58 -9.23 10.13
N ILE A 10 -3.60 -9.02 9.27
CA ILE A 10 -3.48 -9.76 8.02
C ILE A 10 -2.33 -10.75 8.18
N LEU A 11 -2.67 -12.04 8.19
CA LEU A 11 -1.74 -13.12 8.51
C LEU A 11 -1.08 -13.75 7.29
N LYS A 12 -1.62 -13.49 6.10
CA LYS A 12 -1.09 -14.08 4.87
C LYS A 12 -0.44 -13.02 4.01
N GLN A 13 0.46 -13.46 3.13
CA GLN A 13 1.06 -12.55 2.18
C GLN A 13 0.01 -12.02 1.20
N ILE A 14 0.24 -10.79 0.74
CA ILE A 14 -0.60 -10.16 -0.28
C ILE A 14 0.22 -10.07 -1.55
N ASN A 15 -0.31 -10.63 -2.62
CA ASN A 15 0.27 -10.49 -3.94
C ASN A 15 -0.66 -9.61 -4.77
N ALA A 16 -0.28 -8.35 -4.92
CA ALA A 16 -1.07 -7.35 -5.62
C ALA A 16 -0.29 -6.78 -6.80
N GLU A 17 0.50 -7.63 -7.47
CA GLU A 17 1.29 -7.23 -8.63
C GLU A 17 0.41 -6.89 -9.83
N LYS A 18 0.85 -5.90 -10.60
CA LYS A 18 0.24 -5.55 -11.89
C LYS A 18 -1.24 -5.15 -11.78
N LEU A 19 -1.61 -4.51 -10.68
CA LEU A 19 -2.98 -4.06 -10.46
C LEU A 19 -3.10 -2.57 -10.70
N LEU A 20 -4.29 -2.16 -11.10
CA LEU A 20 -4.63 -0.75 -11.28
C LEU A 20 -5.60 -0.35 -10.18
N PHE A 21 -5.14 0.54 -9.30
CA PHE A 21 -5.94 1.06 -8.20
C PHE A 21 -6.48 2.45 -8.57
N LYS A 22 -7.74 2.54 -8.91
CA LYS A 22 -8.37 3.78 -9.39
C LYS A 22 -9.15 4.52 -8.32
N ASN A 23 -9.46 3.86 -7.22
CA ASN A 23 -10.31 4.41 -6.18
C ASN A 23 -9.58 4.46 -4.85
N LYS A 24 -10.22 5.05 -3.86
CA LYS A 24 -9.69 5.11 -2.51
C LYS A 24 -9.40 3.72 -1.98
N PHE A 25 -8.21 3.56 -1.43
CA PHE A 25 -7.73 2.27 -0.93
C PHE A 25 -7.03 2.53 0.39
N ASN A 26 -7.65 2.08 1.48
CA ASN A 26 -7.19 2.40 2.82
C ASN A 26 -6.96 1.17 3.68
N PHE A 27 -5.81 1.16 4.35
CA PHE A 27 -5.58 0.32 5.50
C PHE A 27 -5.24 1.26 6.66
N ILE A 28 -6.03 1.22 7.72
CA ILE A 28 -5.83 2.07 8.89
C ILE A 28 -5.63 1.17 10.11
N LYS A 29 -4.54 1.39 10.85
CA LYS A 29 -4.21 0.62 12.06
C LYS A 29 -4.16 -0.88 11.84
N CYS A 30 -3.73 -1.29 10.64
CA CYS A 30 -3.63 -2.70 10.30
C CYS A 30 -2.24 -3.24 10.57
N ILE A 31 -2.15 -4.54 10.83
CA ILE A 31 -0.87 -5.23 11.01
C ILE A 31 -0.72 -6.24 9.89
N PHE A 32 0.34 -6.10 9.11
CA PHE A 32 0.67 -7.02 8.03
C PHE A 32 1.78 -7.94 8.49
N HIS A 33 1.47 -9.21 8.68
CA HIS A 33 2.39 -10.20 9.24
C HIS A 33 3.36 -10.77 8.22
N GLU A 34 2.97 -10.78 6.94
CA GLU A 34 3.75 -11.32 5.85
C GLU A 34 4.02 -10.25 4.78
N LYS A 35 4.76 -10.62 3.76
CA LYS A 35 5.13 -9.66 2.72
C LYS A 35 3.93 -9.16 1.92
N ILE A 36 4.07 -7.96 1.40
CA ILE A 36 3.12 -7.37 0.46
C ILE A 36 3.90 -7.01 -0.80
N ASP A 37 3.39 -7.43 -1.95
CA ASP A 37 4.03 -7.12 -3.22
C ASP A 37 3.06 -6.34 -4.10
N PHE A 38 3.37 -5.06 -4.31
CA PHE A 38 2.63 -4.16 -5.21
C PHE A 38 3.42 -3.87 -6.48
N SER A 39 4.41 -4.69 -6.80
CA SER A 39 5.28 -4.41 -7.93
C SER A 39 4.49 -4.31 -9.25
N TYR A 40 4.91 -3.39 -10.12
CA TYR A 40 4.32 -3.13 -11.42
C TYR A 40 2.86 -2.63 -11.35
N SER A 41 2.43 -2.17 -10.20
CA SER A 41 1.08 -1.65 -10.04
C SER A 41 1.02 -0.15 -10.29
N PHE A 42 -0.19 0.35 -10.50
CA PHE A 42 -0.44 1.75 -10.79
C PHE A 42 -1.48 2.25 -9.80
N PHE A 43 -1.10 3.21 -8.97
CA PHE A 43 -2.00 3.86 -8.03
C PHE A 43 -2.43 5.20 -8.61
N SER A 44 -3.66 5.27 -9.07
CA SER A 44 -4.22 6.47 -9.66
C SER A 44 -5.64 6.68 -9.18
N THR A 45 -5.95 7.87 -8.70
CA THR A 45 -7.31 8.22 -8.35
C THR A 45 -7.77 9.37 -9.23
N THR A 46 -9.05 9.40 -9.56
CA THR A 46 -9.63 10.46 -10.35
C THR A 46 -10.12 11.63 -9.50
N CYS A 47 -10.13 11.45 -8.19
CA CYS A 47 -10.59 12.46 -7.24
C CYS A 47 -9.44 12.89 -6.33
N ILE A 48 -9.26 14.20 -6.19
CA ILE A 48 -8.17 14.78 -5.38
C ILE A 48 -8.25 14.33 -3.92
N GLU A 49 -9.46 14.13 -3.42
CA GLU A 49 -9.69 13.76 -2.02
C GLU A 49 -9.54 12.28 -1.76
N GLU A 50 -9.43 11.47 -2.80
CA GLU A 50 -9.27 10.03 -2.65
C GLU A 50 -7.79 9.68 -2.70
N ASN A 51 -7.29 9.11 -1.62
CA ASN A 51 -5.90 8.73 -1.46
C ASN A 51 -5.75 7.25 -1.24
N VAL A 52 -4.55 6.78 -1.49
CA VAL A 52 -4.12 5.48 -0.97
C VAL A 52 -3.51 5.73 0.40
N SER A 53 -3.96 5.01 1.41
CA SER A 53 -3.49 5.23 2.77
C SER A 53 -3.14 3.92 3.48
N PHE A 54 -1.99 3.95 4.17
CA PHE A 54 -1.55 2.90 5.08
C PHE A 54 -1.26 3.52 6.45
N LYS A 55 -2.15 4.37 6.90
CA LYS A 55 -1.94 5.15 8.12
C LYS A 55 -1.93 4.27 9.36
N GLU A 56 -0.96 4.52 10.24
CA GLU A 56 -0.80 3.80 11.52
C GLU A 56 -0.71 2.28 11.35
N CYS A 57 -0.18 1.83 10.22
CA CYS A 57 -0.02 0.40 9.94
C CYS A 57 1.35 -0.09 10.38
N THR A 58 1.42 -1.38 10.70
CA THR A 58 2.68 -2.05 11.01
C THR A 58 2.95 -3.11 9.96
N PHE A 59 4.09 -3.01 9.30
CA PHE A 59 4.53 -3.96 8.29
C PHE A 59 5.66 -4.79 8.89
N LYS A 60 5.38 -6.05 9.21
CA LYS A 60 6.35 -6.92 9.89
C LYS A 60 7.31 -7.63 8.94
N PHE A 61 7.05 -7.55 7.65
CA PHE A 61 7.89 -8.18 6.63
C PHE A 61 8.13 -7.20 5.49
N ASN A 62 8.80 -7.66 4.41
CA ASN A 62 9.15 -6.77 3.31
C ASN A 62 7.94 -6.29 2.52
N VAL A 63 8.01 -5.05 2.06
CA VAL A 63 7.01 -4.45 1.19
C VAL A 63 7.68 -4.09 -0.13
N PHE A 64 7.12 -4.53 -1.24
CA PHE A 64 7.71 -4.35 -2.57
C PHE A 64 6.86 -3.41 -3.41
N PHE A 65 7.49 -2.35 -3.89
CA PHE A 65 6.90 -1.39 -4.82
C PHE A 65 7.77 -1.26 -6.07
N ASN A 66 8.36 -2.35 -6.54
CA ASN A 66 9.24 -2.31 -7.72
C ASN A 66 8.46 -1.88 -8.94
N GLU A 67 8.97 -0.87 -9.64
CA GLU A 67 8.36 -0.33 -10.86
C GLU A 67 6.88 0.04 -10.69
N THR A 68 6.49 0.38 -9.47
CA THR A 68 5.14 0.83 -9.17
C THR A 68 5.03 2.31 -9.49
N ARG A 69 3.90 2.71 -10.07
CA ARG A 69 3.64 4.10 -10.40
C ARG A 69 2.64 4.69 -9.43
N PHE A 70 3.05 5.79 -8.80
CA PHE A 70 2.21 6.51 -7.85
C PHE A 70 1.80 7.85 -8.47
N GLU A 71 0.57 7.98 -8.93
CA GLU A 71 0.02 9.23 -9.45
C GLU A 71 -0.95 9.89 -8.48
N THR A 72 -1.05 9.35 -7.28
CA THR A 72 -1.84 9.92 -6.20
C THR A 72 -0.99 9.97 -4.93
N HIS A 73 -1.45 10.68 -3.93
CA HIS A 73 -0.77 10.69 -2.64
C HIS A 73 -0.92 9.34 -1.95
N VAL A 74 0.18 8.84 -1.43
CA VAL A 74 0.19 7.64 -0.62
C VAL A 74 0.58 8.05 0.79
N ASN A 75 -0.28 7.79 1.75
CA ASN A 75 -0.09 8.21 3.12
C ASN A 75 0.39 7.03 3.99
N PHE A 76 1.61 7.15 4.50
CA PHE A 76 2.19 6.19 5.44
C PHE A 76 2.36 6.81 6.82
N GLU A 77 1.52 7.77 7.17
CA GLU A 77 1.63 8.49 8.43
C GLU A 77 1.57 7.55 9.63
N GLU A 78 2.55 7.69 10.52
CA GLU A 78 2.67 6.88 11.74
C GLU A 78 2.78 5.37 11.49
N SER A 79 3.20 4.98 10.30
CA SER A 79 3.42 3.57 9.97
C SER A 79 4.81 3.12 10.40
N THR A 80 4.91 1.83 10.72
CA THR A 80 6.17 1.20 11.13
C THR A 80 6.53 0.12 10.13
N PHE A 81 7.75 0.18 9.61
CA PHE A 81 8.29 -0.84 8.72
C PHE A 81 9.40 -1.57 9.46
N GLU A 82 9.16 -2.81 9.86
CA GLU A 82 10.14 -3.59 10.63
C GLU A 82 11.21 -4.24 9.76
N LYS A 83 10.97 -4.35 8.47
CA LYS A 83 11.91 -4.88 7.49
C LYS A 83 12.09 -3.88 6.36
N GLN A 84 12.42 -4.33 5.16
CA GLN A 84 12.74 -3.46 4.04
C GLN A 84 11.51 -3.03 3.25
N VAL A 85 11.56 -1.79 2.76
CA VAL A 85 10.63 -1.30 1.74
C VAL A 85 11.45 -1.10 0.47
N ILE A 86 11.03 -1.72 -0.61
CA ILE A 86 11.81 -1.76 -1.84
C ILE A 86 11.08 -1.01 -2.95
N PHE A 87 11.72 0.05 -3.47
CA PHE A 87 11.15 0.94 -4.47
C PHE A 87 11.97 0.98 -5.76
N ASN A 88 12.54 -0.14 -6.19
CA ASN A 88 13.38 -0.14 -7.38
C ASN A 88 12.61 0.32 -8.61
N ASN A 89 13.08 1.42 -9.21
CA ASN A 89 12.46 2.01 -10.41
C ASN A 89 11.00 2.41 -10.22
N ALA A 90 10.59 2.74 -9.01
CA ALA A 90 9.24 3.26 -8.78
C ALA A 90 9.14 4.71 -9.23
N PHE A 91 7.94 5.14 -9.63
CA PHE A 91 7.65 6.49 -10.11
C PHE A 91 6.69 7.18 -9.14
N PHE A 92 7.02 8.40 -8.78
CA PHE A 92 6.20 9.20 -7.85
C PHE A 92 5.67 10.45 -8.52
#